data_ac06b6d30b11a80ca9035b1a39e5576f
#
_entry.id   ac06b6d30b11a80ca9035b1a39e5576f
#
_cell.length_a   1.000
_cell.length_b   1.000
_cell.length_c   1.000
_cell.angle_alpha   90.00
_cell.angle_beta   90.00
_cell.angle_gamma   90.00
#
_symmetry.space_group_name_H-M   'P 1'
#
loop_
_entity.id
_entity.type
_entity.pdbx_description
1 polymer ?
#
loop_
_entity_poly.entity_id
_entity_poly.type
_entity_poly.pdbx_seq_one_letter_code
_entity_poly.pdbx_strand_id
1 'polypeptide(L)'
;KTAYEIMPSLVGSEMCIRDSLGPIGAARIGFVDDSYVLNPSIEDMDNIRENSKQRLDLVVAGTQDAVMMVESEAYELSEKEMLGAVKFGHEQMQKVIELIIGLAEKTAKEPYNFVPLNNDELINKIKSLGEKDIIKAFSIPDKQERQNALSEVKQNVLNNLSDEELENEELDSCFKKIESSVVRSNILKKGKRIDGRKLDKVRNIETETRFLPRTHGSSLFTRGETQAIVVTTLGTGDDEQIIDALHGEGRSKFLLHYNFPPYSVGETGRAAGPGRREIGHGKLAWRALRAVLPKSSDFPYTIRIVSEITESNGSSSMATVCGASLSMMDAGVPLKSAVAGVAMGLILEGKEYAVLTDILGDEDHLGDMDFKVAGTSEGITSLQMDIKVAGITPEIMEKALEQANKGRIHILEEMSKSISEAGEFSKYAPKIESLKIATDKIREVIGSGGKVIREIVEVSGAKVDINDEGVIKIASNDSDKINKALELIKSIVDEPEVGKIYNGKIVKLMEFGAFVNFFGKKDGLVHVSQISTERVAHPKDLLKEGQQVKVKLIGFDDRGKVRLSMKTVDQKTGDEIPNNKA
;
A
#
# COMPACT_ATOMS: atom_id res chain seq x y z
N LYS A 1 9.53 -12.05 10.45
CA LYS A 1 8.08 -12.33 10.44
C LYS A 1 7.73 -12.98 11.76
N THR A 2 6.78 -12.42 12.49
CA THR A 2 6.26 -13.00 13.73
C THR A 2 5.57 -14.32 13.40
N ALA A 3 5.48 -15.23 14.39
CA ALA A 3 4.66 -16.44 14.27
C ALA A 3 3.24 -16.13 13.75
N TYR A 4 2.72 -14.93 14.02
CA TYR A 4 1.43 -14.41 13.50
C TYR A 4 1.43 -14.14 11.99
N GLU A 5 2.54 -13.76 11.39
CA GLU A 5 2.63 -13.55 9.92
C GLU A 5 2.88 -14.86 9.15
N ILE A 6 3.40 -15.87 9.85
CA ILE A 6 3.60 -17.23 9.31
C ILE A 6 2.31 -18.04 9.46
N MET A 7 1.52 -17.81 10.52
CA MET A 7 0.30 -18.59 10.81
C MET A 7 -0.81 -18.54 9.73
N PRO A 8 -1.09 -17.44 9.01
CA PRO A 8 -2.07 -17.48 7.92
C PRO A 8 -1.65 -18.36 6.75
N SER A 9 -0.35 -18.37 6.42
CA SER A 9 0.19 -19.26 5.38
C SER A 9 0.29 -20.71 5.88
N LEU A 10 0.55 -20.93 7.17
CA LEU A 10 0.56 -22.25 7.79
C LEU A 10 -0.85 -22.84 7.95
N VAL A 11 -1.88 -22.02 8.18
CA VAL A 11 -3.27 -22.51 8.28
C VAL A 11 -3.76 -23.05 6.94
N GLY A 12 -3.43 -22.38 5.82
CA GLY A 12 -3.61 -22.96 4.49
C GLY A 12 -2.80 -24.25 4.29
N SER A 13 -1.55 -24.24 4.76
CA SER A 13 -0.69 -25.43 4.72
C SER A 13 -1.17 -26.56 5.61
N GLU A 14 -1.74 -26.30 6.79
CA GLU A 14 -2.32 -27.34 7.65
C GLU A 14 -3.55 -28.00 7.06
N MET A 15 -4.41 -27.28 6.39
CA MET A 15 -5.51 -27.88 5.61
C MET A 15 -4.95 -28.76 4.50
N CYS A 16 -3.98 -28.28 3.75
CA CYS A 16 -3.32 -29.04 2.69
C CYS A 16 -2.56 -30.28 3.24
N ILE A 17 -1.90 -30.17 4.38
CA ILE A 17 -1.19 -31.32 5.01
C ILE A 17 -2.16 -32.41 5.44
N ARG A 18 -3.36 -32.07 5.90
CA ARG A 18 -4.36 -33.08 6.30
C ARG A 18 -5.00 -33.79 5.12
N ASP A 19 -5.12 -33.11 3.99
CA ASP A 19 -5.77 -33.63 2.78
C ASP A 19 -4.77 -34.04 1.69
N SER A 20 -3.45 -33.73 1.87
CA SER A 20 -2.43 -34.09 0.90
C SER A 20 -1.93 -35.52 1.09
N LEU A 21 -1.69 -36.19 -0.05
CA LEU A 21 -1.13 -37.55 -0.08
C LEU A 21 0.39 -37.59 0.10
N GLY A 22 1.03 -36.48 0.43
CA GLY A 22 2.48 -36.39 0.58
C GLY A 22 2.96 -35.16 1.38
N PRO A 23 4.25 -35.09 1.72
CA PRO A 23 4.82 -33.96 2.44
C PRO A 23 4.87 -32.70 1.59
N ILE A 24 4.78 -31.54 2.25
CA ILE A 24 4.87 -30.22 1.64
C ILE A 24 6.20 -29.58 2.03
N GLY A 25 6.93 -29.06 1.04
CA GLY A 25 8.10 -28.22 1.23
C GLY A 25 7.77 -26.76 0.91
N ALA A 26 8.61 -25.86 1.39
CA ALA A 26 8.52 -24.44 1.07
C ALA A 26 9.92 -23.81 0.92
N ALA A 27 10.00 -22.74 0.11
CA ALA A 27 11.19 -21.93 -0.07
C ALA A 27 10.82 -20.45 -0.19
N ARG A 28 11.70 -19.57 0.32
CA ARG A 28 11.63 -18.13 0.10
C ARG A 28 12.68 -17.72 -0.92
N ILE A 29 12.28 -16.94 -1.90
CA ILE A 29 13.12 -16.54 -3.03
C ILE A 29 13.23 -15.03 -3.07
N GLY A 30 14.47 -14.53 -3.04
CA GLY A 30 14.83 -13.16 -3.40
C GLY A 30 15.30 -13.08 -4.85
N PHE A 31 15.39 -11.86 -5.40
CA PHE A 31 15.94 -11.60 -6.72
C PHE A 31 16.86 -10.37 -6.67
N VAL A 32 18.10 -10.55 -7.08
CA VAL A 32 19.16 -9.52 -7.07
C VAL A 32 20.07 -9.75 -8.25
N ASP A 33 20.40 -8.68 -8.98
CA ASP A 33 21.38 -8.70 -10.07
C ASP A 33 21.13 -9.88 -11.04
N ASP A 34 19.88 -10.00 -11.51
CA ASP A 34 19.41 -11.06 -12.42
C ASP A 34 19.58 -12.50 -11.89
N SER A 35 19.70 -12.66 -10.57
CA SER A 35 19.91 -13.97 -9.94
C SER A 35 18.91 -14.24 -8.82
N TYR A 36 18.43 -15.49 -8.72
CA TYR A 36 17.56 -15.93 -7.63
C TYR A 36 18.38 -16.31 -6.40
N VAL A 37 17.96 -15.82 -5.23
CA VAL A 37 18.58 -16.08 -3.94
C VAL A 37 17.64 -16.93 -3.09
N LEU A 38 18.10 -18.11 -2.66
CA LEU A 38 17.33 -19.02 -1.82
C LEU A 38 17.38 -18.60 -0.36
N ASN A 39 16.20 -18.51 0.29
CA ASN A 39 16.05 -18.26 1.72
C ASN A 39 16.91 -17.07 2.23
N PRO A 40 16.82 -15.89 1.59
CA PRO A 40 17.58 -14.72 2.00
C PRO A 40 17.28 -14.38 3.47
N SER A 41 18.30 -13.96 4.22
CA SER A 41 18.16 -13.46 5.58
C SER A 41 17.33 -12.17 5.61
N ILE A 42 16.92 -11.72 6.80
CA ILE A 42 16.22 -10.43 6.95
C ILE A 42 17.13 -9.28 6.48
N GLU A 43 18.40 -9.33 6.85
CA GLU A 43 19.40 -8.34 6.45
C GLU A 43 19.60 -8.31 4.93
N ASP A 44 19.68 -9.48 4.28
CA ASP A 44 19.73 -9.57 2.81
C ASP A 44 18.48 -8.96 2.17
N MET A 45 17.29 -9.25 2.73
CA MET A 45 16.04 -8.72 2.22
C MET A 45 15.93 -7.20 2.38
N ASP A 46 16.44 -6.64 3.47
CA ASP A 46 16.46 -5.19 3.67
C ASP A 46 17.46 -4.53 2.73
N ASN A 47 18.64 -5.11 2.53
CA ASN A 47 19.60 -4.67 1.50
C ASN A 47 19.02 -4.72 0.08
N ILE A 48 18.28 -5.78 -0.25
CA ILE A 48 17.58 -5.92 -1.54
C ILE A 48 16.55 -4.79 -1.70
N ARG A 49 15.80 -4.49 -0.64
CA ARG A 49 14.77 -3.44 -0.66
C ARG A 49 15.34 -2.04 -0.82
N GLU A 50 16.52 -1.77 -0.30
CA GLU A 50 17.13 -0.44 -0.33
C GLU A 50 17.93 -0.20 -1.61
N ASN A 51 18.67 -1.19 -2.11
CA ASN A 51 19.72 -1.00 -3.08
C ASN A 51 19.43 -1.58 -4.47
N SER A 52 18.49 -2.53 -4.62
CA SER A 52 18.19 -3.13 -5.91
C SER A 52 17.06 -2.43 -6.66
N LYS A 53 17.19 -2.30 -7.98
CA LYS A 53 16.13 -1.82 -8.87
C LYS A 53 15.05 -2.88 -9.09
N GLN A 54 15.46 -4.14 -9.22
CA GLN A 54 14.60 -5.30 -9.35
C GLN A 54 14.59 -6.04 -8.01
N ARG A 55 13.42 -6.26 -7.42
CA ARG A 55 13.25 -6.80 -6.09
C ARG A 55 12.17 -7.86 -6.11
N LEU A 56 12.42 -8.94 -5.41
CA LEU A 56 11.46 -10.01 -5.20
C LEU A 56 11.52 -10.49 -3.76
N ASP A 57 10.37 -10.67 -3.18
CA ASP A 57 10.14 -11.45 -1.96
C ASP A 57 9.02 -12.44 -2.28
N LEU A 58 9.39 -13.67 -2.65
CA LEU A 58 8.46 -14.70 -3.07
C LEU A 58 8.57 -15.90 -2.15
N VAL A 59 7.43 -16.41 -1.70
CA VAL A 59 7.32 -17.69 -1.01
C VAL A 59 6.59 -18.66 -1.92
N VAL A 60 7.17 -19.83 -2.11
CA VAL A 60 6.56 -20.94 -2.84
C VAL A 60 6.48 -22.15 -1.93
N ALA A 61 5.34 -22.84 -1.95
CA ALA A 61 5.14 -24.12 -1.27
C ALA A 61 4.49 -25.13 -2.22
N GLY A 62 4.80 -26.39 -2.02
CA GLY A 62 4.27 -27.44 -2.88
C GLY A 62 4.69 -28.84 -2.46
N THR A 63 4.25 -29.81 -3.23
CA THR A 63 4.60 -31.22 -3.12
C THR A 63 5.82 -31.54 -3.99
N GLN A 64 6.20 -32.82 -4.02
CA GLN A 64 7.26 -33.29 -4.90
C GLN A 64 6.98 -32.98 -6.37
N ASP A 65 5.73 -33.14 -6.80
CA ASP A 65 5.35 -33.09 -8.21
C ASP A 65 4.89 -31.72 -8.67
N ALA A 66 4.47 -30.84 -7.74
CA ALA A 66 3.80 -29.61 -8.14
C ALA A 66 3.81 -28.48 -7.10
N VAL A 67 3.71 -27.25 -7.61
CA VAL A 67 3.50 -26.03 -6.81
C VAL A 67 2.05 -25.96 -6.38
N MET A 68 1.81 -25.65 -5.10
CA MET A 68 0.46 -25.50 -4.52
C MET A 68 0.15 -24.08 -4.11
N MET A 69 1.14 -23.32 -3.65
CA MET A 69 0.95 -21.95 -3.17
C MET A 69 2.12 -21.07 -3.59
N VAL A 70 1.79 -19.87 -4.05
CA VAL A 70 2.77 -18.80 -4.28
C VAL A 70 2.24 -17.51 -3.69
N GLU A 71 3.11 -16.76 -3.02
CA GLU A 71 2.81 -15.42 -2.54
C GLU A 71 4.02 -14.53 -2.74
N SER A 72 3.84 -13.35 -3.36
CA SER A 72 4.97 -12.47 -3.67
C SER A 72 4.68 -10.99 -3.52
N GLU A 73 5.77 -10.26 -3.26
CA GLU A 73 5.94 -8.84 -3.49
C GLU A 73 7.06 -8.68 -4.52
N ALA A 74 6.77 -8.02 -5.62
CA ALA A 74 7.73 -7.82 -6.71
C ALA A 74 7.78 -6.35 -7.13
N TYR A 75 8.84 -5.95 -7.80
CA TYR A 75 9.02 -4.58 -8.29
C TYR A 75 9.12 -4.60 -9.82
N GLU A 76 7.95 -4.77 -10.46
CA GLU A 76 7.80 -4.76 -11.92
C GLU A 76 8.67 -5.82 -12.62
N LEU A 77 8.71 -7.03 -12.07
CA LEU A 77 9.35 -8.17 -12.71
C LEU A 77 8.49 -8.71 -13.86
N SER A 78 9.16 -9.17 -14.92
CA SER A 78 8.47 -9.81 -16.04
C SER A 78 7.82 -11.13 -15.65
N GLU A 79 6.83 -11.56 -16.42
CA GLU A 79 6.18 -12.87 -16.28
C GLU A 79 7.20 -14.02 -16.32
N LYS A 80 8.24 -13.87 -17.14
CA LYS A 80 9.32 -14.87 -17.28
C LYS A 80 10.18 -14.95 -16.01
N GLU A 81 10.57 -13.82 -15.43
CA GLU A 81 11.33 -13.77 -14.19
C GLU A 81 10.51 -14.32 -13.01
N MET A 82 9.23 -13.99 -12.93
CA MET A 82 8.33 -14.53 -11.90
C MET A 82 8.16 -16.05 -12.03
N LEU A 83 7.94 -16.55 -13.24
CA LEU A 83 7.86 -17.99 -13.50
C LEU A 83 9.18 -18.71 -13.17
N GLY A 84 10.32 -18.09 -13.51
CA GLY A 84 11.64 -18.59 -13.17
C GLY A 84 11.85 -18.69 -11.66
N ALA A 85 11.42 -17.69 -10.89
CA ALA A 85 11.49 -17.70 -9.44
C ALA A 85 10.68 -18.84 -8.80
N VAL A 86 9.46 -19.07 -9.32
CA VAL A 86 8.61 -20.18 -8.86
C VAL A 86 9.24 -21.52 -9.17
N LYS A 87 9.77 -21.72 -10.39
CA LYS A 87 10.47 -22.97 -10.78
C LYS A 87 11.70 -23.20 -9.90
N PHE A 88 12.54 -22.17 -9.73
CA PHE A 88 13.71 -22.24 -8.87
C PHE A 88 13.35 -22.62 -7.43
N GLY A 89 12.33 -22.00 -6.85
CA GLY A 89 11.86 -22.30 -5.52
C GLY A 89 11.35 -23.74 -5.38
N HIS A 90 10.56 -24.22 -6.36
CA HIS A 90 10.07 -25.60 -6.39
C HIS A 90 11.22 -26.61 -6.46
N GLU A 91 12.24 -26.37 -7.27
CA GLU A 91 13.43 -27.22 -7.35
C GLU A 91 14.20 -27.26 -6.04
N GLN A 92 14.38 -26.11 -5.38
CA GLN A 92 15.15 -26.02 -4.13
C GLN A 92 14.43 -26.65 -2.93
N MET A 93 13.10 -26.59 -2.86
CA MET A 93 12.35 -27.18 -1.74
C MET A 93 12.29 -28.72 -1.80
N GLN A 94 12.64 -29.36 -2.93
CA GLN A 94 12.69 -30.82 -3.05
C GLN A 94 13.61 -31.45 -2.00
N LYS A 95 14.72 -30.79 -1.64
CA LYS A 95 15.63 -31.25 -0.60
C LYS A 95 14.95 -31.36 0.78
N VAL A 96 14.04 -30.45 1.07
CA VAL A 96 13.25 -30.47 2.32
C VAL A 96 12.27 -31.64 2.30
N ILE A 97 11.60 -31.87 1.16
CA ILE A 97 10.65 -32.97 0.97
C ILE A 97 11.37 -34.32 1.12
N GLU A 98 12.53 -34.48 0.49
CA GLU A 98 13.36 -35.70 0.61
C GLU A 98 13.76 -36.01 2.07
N LEU A 99 14.12 -34.96 2.82
CA LEU A 99 14.45 -35.10 4.25
C LEU A 99 13.23 -35.53 5.08
N ILE A 100 12.05 -34.99 4.78
CA ILE A 100 10.79 -35.35 5.45
C ILE A 100 10.45 -36.81 5.13
N ILE A 101 10.56 -37.24 3.88
CA ILE A 101 10.34 -38.63 3.47
C ILE A 101 11.31 -39.58 4.18
N GLY A 102 12.61 -39.25 4.17
CA GLY A 102 13.61 -40.06 4.84
C GLY A 102 13.45 -40.14 6.38
N LEU A 103 12.86 -39.13 7.01
CA LEU A 103 12.46 -39.17 8.41
C LEU A 103 11.21 -40.05 8.60
N ALA A 104 10.21 -39.89 7.75
CA ALA A 104 8.97 -40.66 7.79
C ALA A 104 9.24 -42.17 7.66
N GLU A 105 10.12 -42.59 6.74
CA GLU A 105 10.52 -44.00 6.57
C GLU A 105 11.09 -44.62 7.86
N LYS A 106 11.71 -43.82 8.73
CA LYS A 106 12.31 -44.29 9.98
C LYS A 106 11.40 -44.23 11.20
N THR A 107 10.40 -43.32 11.17
CA THR A 107 9.65 -42.95 12.40
C THR A 107 8.14 -42.91 12.20
N ALA A 108 7.62 -43.07 10.97
CA ALA A 108 6.19 -43.03 10.74
C ALA A 108 5.47 -44.16 11.50
N LYS A 109 4.33 -43.83 12.07
CA LYS A 109 3.40 -44.80 12.64
C LYS A 109 2.59 -45.45 11.54
N GLU A 110 1.92 -46.56 11.87
CA GLU A 110 0.97 -47.19 10.98
C GLU A 110 -0.06 -46.17 10.49
N PRO A 111 -0.38 -46.12 9.18
CA PRO A 111 -1.35 -45.20 8.63
C PRO A 111 -2.71 -45.34 9.30
N TYR A 112 -3.39 -44.22 9.53
CA TYR A 112 -4.79 -44.25 9.96
C TYR A 112 -5.66 -44.85 8.85
N ASN A 113 -6.39 -45.91 9.20
CA ASN A 113 -7.29 -46.54 8.24
C ASN A 113 -8.56 -45.70 8.04
N PHE A 114 -8.51 -44.76 7.10
CA PHE A 114 -9.63 -43.92 6.73
C PHE A 114 -10.36 -44.57 5.54
N VAL A 115 -11.61 -44.92 5.77
CA VAL A 115 -12.50 -45.38 4.70
C VAL A 115 -13.42 -44.22 4.31
N PRO A 116 -13.22 -43.58 3.15
CA PRO A 116 -14.11 -42.50 2.72
C PRO A 116 -15.55 -43.01 2.55
N LEU A 117 -16.51 -42.18 2.95
CA LEU A 117 -17.93 -42.49 2.70
C LEU A 117 -18.16 -42.55 1.19
N ASN A 118 -18.74 -43.67 0.74
CA ASN A 118 -19.12 -43.81 -0.64
C ASN A 118 -20.54 -43.27 -0.84
N ASN A 119 -20.63 -42.10 -1.51
CA ASN A 119 -21.89 -41.44 -1.83
C ASN A 119 -22.30 -41.59 -3.30
N ASP A 120 -21.72 -42.54 -4.06
CA ASP A 120 -21.95 -42.69 -5.50
C ASP A 120 -23.43 -42.95 -5.82
N GLU A 121 -24.14 -43.72 -5.02
CA GLU A 121 -25.57 -43.98 -5.22
C GLU A 121 -26.39 -42.69 -5.04
N LEU A 122 -26.11 -41.91 -3.99
CA LEU A 122 -26.77 -40.62 -3.74
C LEU A 122 -26.47 -39.60 -4.86
N ILE A 123 -25.21 -39.49 -5.28
CA ILE A 123 -24.79 -38.63 -6.39
C ILE A 123 -25.55 -39.02 -7.68
N ASN A 124 -25.61 -40.31 -8.01
CA ASN A 124 -26.31 -40.80 -9.21
C ASN A 124 -27.81 -40.51 -9.14
N LYS A 125 -28.42 -40.65 -7.96
CA LYS A 125 -29.83 -40.33 -7.74
C LYS A 125 -30.11 -38.86 -7.93
N ILE A 126 -29.35 -37.97 -7.27
CA ILE A 126 -29.46 -36.50 -7.42
C ILE A 126 -29.26 -36.10 -8.89
N LYS A 127 -28.27 -36.72 -9.57
CA LYS A 127 -27.99 -36.49 -10.99
C LYS A 127 -29.18 -36.85 -11.85
N SER A 128 -29.81 -38.01 -11.62
CA SER A 128 -30.98 -38.44 -12.36
C SER A 128 -32.18 -37.52 -12.19
N LEU A 129 -32.36 -36.94 -11.00
CA LEU A 129 -33.47 -36.06 -10.65
C LEU A 129 -33.28 -34.61 -11.12
N GLY A 130 -32.05 -34.09 -11.09
CA GLY A 130 -31.82 -32.63 -11.19
C GLY A 130 -30.81 -32.17 -12.26
N GLU A 131 -29.97 -33.03 -12.86
CA GLU A 131 -28.88 -32.59 -13.74
C GLU A 131 -29.33 -31.71 -14.91
N LYS A 132 -30.43 -32.04 -15.55
CA LYS A 132 -30.95 -31.27 -16.69
C LYS A 132 -31.37 -29.86 -16.29
N ASP A 133 -31.93 -29.72 -15.11
CA ASP A 133 -32.40 -28.42 -14.61
C ASP A 133 -31.26 -27.62 -14.03
N ILE A 134 -30.24 -28.25 -13.41
CA ILE A 134 -28.96 -27.64 -13.06
C ILE A 134 -28.26 -27.05 -14.31
N ILE A 135 -28.23 -27.82 -15.44
CA ILE A 135 -27.64 -27.32 -16.70
C ILE A 135 -28.40 -26.07 -17.21
N LYS A 136 -29.73 -26.05 -17.10
CA LYS A 136 -30.55 -24.90 -17.49
C LYS A 136 -30.25 -23.70 -16.56
N ALA A 137 -30.21 -23.92 -15.25
CA ALA A 137 -29.91 -22.88 -14.27
C ALA A 137 -28.55 -22.23 -14.53
N PHE A 138 -27.50 -23.03 -14.81
CA PHE A 138 -26.18 -22.51 -15.20
C PHE A 138 -26.13 -21.87 -16.59
N SER A 139 -27.23 -21.83 -17.33
CA SER A 139 -27.32 -21.06 -18.57
C SER A 139 -27.87 -19.65 -18.35
N ILE A 140 -28.29 -19.31 -17.15
CA ILE A 140 -28.76 -17.98 -16.75
C ILE A 140 -27.54 -17.09 -16.42
N PRO A 141 -27.30 -16.00 -17.15
CA PRO A 141 -26.15 -15.14 -16.93
C PRO A 141 -26.23 -14.34 -15.61
N ASP A 142 -27.44 -13.85 -15.25
CA ASP A 142 -27.66 -13.10 -14.02
C ASP A 142 -27.44 -13.96 -12.78
N LYS A 143 -26.65 -13.45 -11.84
CA LYS A 143 -26.26 -14.18 -10.61
C LYS A 143 -27.46 -14.52 -9.73
N GLN A 144 -28.34 -13.53 -9.49
CA GLN A 144 -29.44 -13.71 -8.55
C GLN A 144 -30.51 -14.66 -9.13
N GLU A 145 -30.84 -14.50 -10.41
CA GLU A 145 -31.78 -15.40 -11.09
C GLU A 145 -31.22 -16.83 -11.16
N ARG A 146 -29.94 -16.99 -11.42
CA ARG A 146 -29.24 -18.28 -11.41
C ARG A 146 -29.29 -18.95 -10.04
N GLN A 147 -28.99 -18.22 -8.97
CA GLN A 147 -29.03 -18.74 -7.60
C GLN A 147 -30.44 -19.13 -7.18
N ASN A 148 -31.45 -18.36 -7.56
CA ASN A 148 -32.84 -18.68 -7.30
C ASN A 148 -33.23 -19.96 -8.04
N ALA A 149 -32.88 -20.08 -9.31
CA ALA A 149 -33.14 -21.30 -10.12
C ALA A 149 -32.45 -22.52 -9.52
N LEU A 150 -31.19 -22.42 -9.11
CA LEU A 150 -30.46 -23.53 -8.47
C LEU A 150 -31.10 -23.92 -7.14
N SER A 151 -31.56 -22.96 -6.36
CA SER A 151 -32.28 -23.22 -5.11
C SER A 151 -33.58 -23.94 -5.31
N GLU A 152 -34.37 -23.58 -6.35
CA GLU A 152 -35.59 -24.28 -6.73
C GLU A 152 -35.30 -25.71 -7.17
N VAL A 153 -34.28 -25.93 -8.00
CA VAL A 153 -33.86 -27.26 -8.41
C VAL A 153 -33.46 -28.10 -7.21
N LYS A 154 -32.70 -27.54 -6.28
CA LYS A 154 -32.28 -28.22 -5.05
C LYS A 154 -33.49 -28.63 -4.21
N GLN A 155 -34.45 -27.74 -3.99
CA GLN A 155 -35.68 -28.06 -3.26
C GLN A 155 -36.49 -29.18 -3.95
N ASN A 156 -36.64 -29.13 -5.26
CA ASN A 156 -37.32 -30.14 -6.02
C ASN A 156 -36.65 -31.52 -5.90
N VAL A 157 -35.33 -31.58 -5.90
CA VAL A 157 -34.58 -32.82 -5.68
C VAL A 157 -34.76 -33.33 -4.26
N LEU A 158 -34.61 -32.42 -3.22
CA LEU A 158 -34.79 -32.78 -1.81
C LEU A 158 -36.17 -33.40 -1.54
N ASN A 159 -37.23 -32.88 -2.16
CA ASN A 159 -38.60 -33.43 -2.04
C ASN A 159 -38.77 -34.85 -2.57
N ASN A 160 -37.79 -35.37 -3.36
CA ASN A 160 -37.79 -36.69 -3.93
C ASN A 160 -36.75 -37.66 -3.31
N LEU A 161 -36.08 -37.22 -2.21
CA LEU A 161 -35.17 -38.06 -1.44
C LEU A 161 -35.89 -38.69 -0.25
N SER A 162 -35.38 -39.83 0.24
CA SER A 162 -35.85 -40.48 1.46
C SER A 162 -35.32 -39.76 2.70
N ASP A 163 -35.94 -40.01 3.88
CA ASP A 163 -35.50 -39.40 5.15
C ASP A 163 -34.04 -39.76 5.47
N GLU A 164 -33.60 -41.00 5.20
CA GLU A 164 -32.21 -41.43 5.40
C GLU A 164 -31.23 -40.65 4.50
N GLU A 165 -31.63 -40.34 3.24
CA GLU A 165 -30.80 -39.57 2.30
C GLU A 165 -30.75 -38.09 2.66
N LEU A 166 -31.82 -37.56 3.26
CA LEU A 166 -31.87 -36.17 3.77
C LEU A 166 -31.01 -35.97 5.02
N GLU A 167 -30.83 -37.01 5.85
CA GLU A 167 -29.94 -36.99 7.03
C GLU A 167 -28.46 -37.18 6.69
N ASN A 168 -28.12 -37.39 5.42
CA ASN A 168 -26.73 -37.56 5.00
C ASN A 168 -25.95 -36.24 5.14
N GLU A 169 -24.94 -36.24 6.02
CA GLU A 169 -24.09 -35.06 6.31
C GLU A 169 -23.35 -34.51 5.07
N GLU A 170 -23.15 -35.33 4.02
CA GLU A 170 -22.49 -34.95 2.79
C GLU A 170 -23.43 -34.57 1.64
N LEU A 171 -24.73 -34.45 1.89
CA LEU A 171 -25.73 -34.14 0.87
C LEU A 171 -25.39 -32.87 0.07
N ASP A 172 -25.01 -31.80 0.76
CA ASP A 172 -24.58 -30.54 0.13
C ASP A 172 -23.31 -30.71 -0.72
N SER A 173 -22.38 -31.55 -0.26
CA SER A 173 -21.18 -31.92 -1.03
C SER A 173 -21.52 -32.66 -2.30
N CYS A 174 -22.52 -33.57 -2.27
CA CYS A 174 -23.00 -34.28 -3.44
C CYS A 174 -23.61 -33.35 -4.50
N PHE A 175 -24.43 -32.37 -4.07
CA PHE A 175 -24.93 -31.32 -4.97
C PHE A 175 -23.81 -30.54 -5.63
N LYS A 176 -22.86 -30.04 -4.83
CA LYS A 176 -21.70 -29.27 -5.32
C LYS A 176 -20.86 -30.06 -6.33
N LYS A 177 -20.69 -31.37 -6.15
CA LYS A 177 -19.97 -32.22 -7.12
C LYS A 177 -20.70 -32.27 -8.49
N ILE A 178 -22.03 -32.29 -8.50
CA ILE A 178 -22.82 -32.30 -9.75
C ILE A 178 -22.74 -30.90 -10.41
N GLU A 179 -22.96 -29.84 -9.67
CA GLU A 179 -22.82 -28.44 -10.13
C GLU A 179 -21.44 -28.22 -10.75
N SER A 180 -20.40 -28.63 -10.04
CA SER A 180 -19.01 -28.55 -10.50
C SER A 180 -18.84 -29.33 -11.84
N SER A 181 -19.31 -30.57 -11.92
CA SER A 181 -19.22 -31.40 -13.14
C SER A 181 -19.89 -30.71 -14.33
N VAL A 182 -21.06 -30.11 -14.15
CA VAL A 182 -21.81 -29.38 -15.19
C VAL A 182 -21.05 -28.18 -15.70
N VAL A 183 -20.59 -27.31 -14.78
CA VAL A 183 -19.86 -26.07 -15.13
C VAL A 183 -18.53 -26.40 -15.81
N ARG A 184 -17.73 -27.30 -15.23
CA ARG A 184 -16.44 -27.76 -15.76
C ARG A 184 -16.56 -28.34 -17.16
N SER A 185 -17.57 -29.21 -17.39
CA SER A 185 -17.84 -29.77 -18.69
C SER A 185 -18.25 -28.72 -19.74
N ASN A 186 -19.03 -27.72 -19.37
CA ASN A 186 -19.39 -26.62 -20.26
C ASN A 186 -18.18 -25.77 -20.66
N ILE A 187 -17.29 -25.48 -19.71
CA ILE A 187 -16.07 -24.68 -19.94
C ILE A 187 -15.11 -25.47 -20.86
N LEU A 188 -14.80 -26.72 -20.53
CA LEU A 188 -13.83 -27.52 -21.29
C LEU A 188 -14.32 -27.89 -22.67
N LYS A 189 -15.57 -28.39 -22.78
CA LYS A 189 -16.08 -28.92 -24.05
C LYS A 189 -16.68 -27.88 -24.99
N LYS A 190 -17.29 -26.81 -24.42
CA LYS A 190 -18.02 -25.81 -25.21
C LYS A 190 -17.28 -24.43 -25.21
N GLY A 191 -16.24 -24.25 -24.40
CA GLY A 191 -15.56 -22.98 -24.23
C GLY A 191 -16.48 -21.87 -23.70
N LYS A 192 -17.57 -22.22 -22.99
CA LYS A 192 -18.60 -21.29 -22.55
C LYS A 192 -18.58 -21.16 -21.03
N ARG A 193 -18.41 -19.96 -20.55
CA ARG A 193 -18.43 -19.61 -19.11
C ARG A 193 -19.86 -19.42 -18.60
N ILE A 194 -20.02 -19.34 -17.30
CA ILE A 194 -21.32 -19.19 -16.61
C ILE A 194 -22.07 -17.94 -17.09
N ASP A 195 -21.38 -16.82 -17.27
CA ASP A 195 -21.92 -15.54 -17.75
C ASP A 195 -21.89 -15.39 -19.29
N GLY A 196 -21.50 -16.44 -20.01
CA GLY A 196 -21.44 -16.46 -21.46
C GLY A 196 -20.20 -15.83 -22.09
N ARG A 197 -19.29 -15.22 -21.30
CA ARG A 197 -18.02 -14.67 -21.80
C ARG A 197 -17.12 -15.77 -22.39
N LYS A 198 -16.17 -15.36 -23.24
CA LYS A 198 -15.03 -16.17 -23.64
C LYS A 198 -14.04 -16.33 -22.48
N LEU A 199 -13.18 -17.35 -22.56
CA LEU A 199 -12.26 -17.70 -21.48
C LEU A 199 -11.26 -16.59 -21.13
N ASP A 200 -10.89 -15.77 -22.13
CA ASP A 200 -9.88 -14.71 -22.04
C ASP A 200 -10.45 -13.30 -21.79
N LYS A 201 -11.75 -13.16 -21.58
CA LYS A 201 -12.41 -11.85 -21.48
C LYS A 201 -12.58 -11.39 -20.04
N VAL A 202 -12.24 -10.12 -19.80
CA VAL A 202 -12.55 -9.37 -18.58
C VAL A 202 -13.97 -8.85 -18.66
N ARG A 203 -14.67 -8.75 -17.53
CA ARG A 203 -15.99 -8.09 -17.39
C ARG A 203 -15.91 -6.62 -17.72
N ASN A 204 -17.06 -5.99 -17.97
CA ASN A 204 -17.15 -4.55 -18.14
C ASN A 204 -16.59 -3.83 -16.92
N ILE A 205 -15.83 -2.76 -17.16
CA ILE A 205 -15.20 -1.94 -16.11
C ILE A 205 -15.77 -0.54 -16.20
N GLU A 206 -16.21 -0.03 -15.04
CA GLU A 206 -16.66 1.34 -14.87
C GLU A 206 -15.87 1.95 -13.70
N THR A 207 -15.34 3.14 -13.91
CA THR A 207 -14.51 3.81 -12.91
C THR A 207 -14.92 5.27 -12.79
N GLU A 208 -14.95 5.76 -11.54
CA GLU A 208 -15.20 7.15 -11.23
C GLU A 208 -14.19 7.64 -10.20
N THR A 209 -13.52 8.75 -10.44
CA THR A 209 -12.63 9.42 -9.48
C THR A 209 -13.33 10.64 -8.90
N ARG A 210 -12.86 11.15 -7.76
CA ARG A 210 -13.51 12.22 -6.98
C ARG A 210 -14.94 11.89 -6.57
N PHE A 211 -15.23 10.62 -6.40
CA PHE A 211 -16.55 10.10 -6.06
C PHE A 211 -17.08 10.67 -4.74
N LEU A 212 -16.23 10.88 -3.75
CA LEU A 212 -16.57 11.47 -2.47
C LEU A 212 -16.01 12.89 -2.35
N PRO A 213 -16.85 13.93 -2.11
CA PRO A 213 -16.45 15.33 -2.27
C PRO A 213 -15.53 15.88 -1.17
N ARG A 214 -15.37 15.19 -0.02
CA ARG A 214 -14.61 15.67 1.15
C ARG A 214 -13.38 14.86 1.48
N THR A 215 -13.09 13.83 0.72
CA THR A 215 -11.88 13.01 0.87
C THR A 215 -10.66 13.68 0.24
N HIS A 216 -9.47 13.16 0.53
CA HIS A 216 -8.26 13.64 -0.14
C HIS A 216 -8.17 13.09 -1.55
N GLY A 217 -8.54 11.82 -1.74
CA GLY A 217 -8.82 11.19 -3.03
C GLY A 217 -9.79 10.04 -2.84
N SER A 218 -10.58 9.75 -3.86
CA SER A 218 -11.56 8.67 -3.84
C SER A 218 -11.84 8.11 -5.22
N SER A 219 -12.17 6.83 -5.26
CA SER A 219 -12.63 6.18 -6.48
C SER A 219 -13.78 5.21 -6.21
N LEU A 220 -14.64 5.07 -7.18
CA LEU A 220 -15.56 3.95 -7.33
C LEU A 220 -15.04 3.10 -8.48
N PHE A 221 -14.73 1.84 -8.20
CA PHE A 221 -14.30 0.86 -9.19
C PHE A 221 -15.32 -0.27 -9.27
N THR A 222 -15.88 -0.47 -10.44
CA THR A 222 -16.86 -1.52 -10.70
C THR A 222 -16.35 -2.41 -11.84
N ARG A 223 -16.36 -3.73 -11.63
CA ARG A 223 -16.04 -4.74 -12.63
C ARG A 223 -17.15 -5.79 -12.64
N GLY A 224 -18.10 -5.65 -13.57
CA GLY A 224 -19.35 -6.41 -13.55
C GLY A 224 -20.06 -6.24 -12.21
N GLU A 225 -20.31 -7.35 -11.52
CA GLU A 225 -20.96 -7.42 -10.20
C GLU A 225 -19.95 -7.40 -9.04
N THR A 226 -18.82 -6.71 -9.19
CA THR A 226 -17.84 -6.50 -8.11
C THR A 226 -17.50 -5.03 -8.03
N GLN A 227 -17.80 -4.40 -6.89
CA GLN A 227 -17.67 -2.97 -6.69
C GLN A 227 -16.92 -2.64 -5.40
N ALA A 228 -16.02 -1.68 -5.48
CA ALA A 228 -15.24 -1.16 -4.36
C ALA A 228 -15.27 0.38 -4.33
N ILE A 229 -15.61 0.95 -3.18
CA ILE A 229 -15.39 2.37 -2.88
C ILE A 229 -14.04 2.46 -2.17
N VAL A 230 -13.09 3.17 -2.77
CA VAL A 230 -11.75 3.29 -2.20
C VAL A 230 -11.40 4.74 -1.92
N VAL A 231 -10.91 4.98 -0.71
CA VAL A 231 -10.58 6.32 -0.20
C VAL A 231 -9.11 6.36 0.19
N THR A 232 -8.42 7.38 -0.31
CA THR A 232 -7.06 7.72 0.10
C THR A 232 -7.07 8.93 1.01
N THR A 233 -6.38 8.82 2.15
CA THR A 233 -6.14 9.90 3.11
C THR A 233 -4.65 10.13 3.23
N LEU A 234 -4.24 11.39 3.10
CA LEU A 234 -2.85 11.83 3.30
C LEU A 234 -2.71 12.37 4.72
N GLY A 235 -1.74 11.85 5.45
CA GLY A 235 -1.43 12.23 6.82
C GLY A 235 0.01 12.75 6.96
N THR A 236 0.39 13.05 8.19
CA THR A 236 1.72 13.51 8.59
C THR A 236 2.53 12.37 9.22
N GLY A 237 3.73 12.65 9.75
CA GLY A 237 4.53 11.67 10.49
C GLY A 237 3.86 11.13 11.74
N ASP A 238 2.99 11.92 12.39
CA ASP A 238 2.22 11.49 13.57
C ASP A 238 1.20 10.38 13.25
N ASP A 239 0.80 10.29 11.98
CA ASP A 239 -0.21 9.34 11.50
C ASP A 239 0.41 8.00 11.05
N GLU A 240 1.74 7.84 11.17
CA GLU A 240 2.43 6.60 10.85
C GLU A 240 1.99 5.46 11.77
N GLN A 241 1.83 4.28 11.22
CA GLN A 241 1.56 3.08 12.02
C GLN A 241 2.82 2.65 12.75
N ILE A 242 2.72 2.54 14.07
CA ILE A 242 3.76 1.91 14.90
C ILE A 242 3.59 0.40 14.83
N ILE A 243 4.66 -0.31 14.50
CA ILE A 243 4.71 -1.77 14.41
C ILE A 243 5.67 -2.24 15.51
N ASP A 244 5.10 -2.78 16.59
CA ASP A 244 5.87 -3.44 17.65
C ASP A 244 6.09 -4.91 17.27
N ALA A 245 7.29 -5.24 16.85
CA ALA A 245 7.66 -6.56 16.37
C ALA A 245 8.77 -7.17 17.21
N LEU A 246 8.92 -8.51 17.14
CA LEU A 246 9.98 -9.24 17.86
C LEU A 246 11.40 -8.71 17.55
N HIS A 247 11.58 -8.13 16.38
CA HIS A 247 12.88 -7.58 15.93
C HIS A 247 13.06 -6.09 16.25
N GLY A 248 12.13 -5.50 17.00
CA GLY A 248 12.14 -4.08 17.37
C GLY A 248 10.94 -3.31 16.86
N GLU A 249 10.83 -2.05 17.27
CA GLU A 249 9.80 -1.12 16.85
C GLU A 249 10.11 -0.58 15.44
N GLY A 250 9.13 -0.63 14.56
CA GLY A 250 9.17 -0.07 13.23
C GLY A 250 8.01 0.90 12.98
N ARG A 251 8.10 1.72 11.91
CA ARG A 251 7.04 2.62 11.48
C ARG A 251 6.69 2.38 10.02
N SER A 252 5.41 2.46 9.70
CA SER A 252 4.91 2.33 8.32
C SER A 252 4.15 3.59 7.92
N LYS A 253 4.55 4.15 6.77
CA LYS A 253 3.90 5.33 6.13
C LYS A 253 2.81 4.95 5.15
N PHE A 254 2.69 3.68 4.83
CA PHE A 254 1.70 3.18 3.90
C PHE A 254 0.81 2.16 4.58
N LEU A 255 -0.47 2.47 4.70
CA LEU A 255 -1.50 1.66 5.34
C LEU A 255 -2.61 1.36 4.34
N LEU A 256 -3.08 0.11 4.32
CA LEU A 256 -4.23 -0.28 3.53
C LEU A 256 -5.17 -1.16 4.36
N HIS A 257 -6.42 -0.73 4.46
CA HIS A 257 -7.49 -1.43 5.15
C HIS A 257 -8.51 -1.89 4.12
N TYR A 258 -8.82 -3.17 4.15
CA TYR A 258 -9.79 -3.81 3.28
C TYR A 258 -10.97 -4.29 4.13
N ASN A 259 -12.17 -3.85 3.81
CA ASN A 259 -13.39 -4.19 4.50
C ASN A 259 -14.33 -4.96 3.56
N PHE A 260 -14.78 -6.13 4.03
CA PHE A 260 -15.64 -7.03 3.29
C PHE A 260 -16.89 -7.37 4.12
N PRO A 261 -17.85 -6.45 4.21
CA PRO A 261 -19.05 -6.66 5.01
C PRO A 261 -19.95 -7.74 4.40
N PRO A 262 -20.75 -8.46 5.22
CA PRO A 262 -21.62 -9.54 4.74
C PRO A 262 -22.57 -9.14 3.61
N TYR A 263 -23.07 -7.90 3.63
CA TYR A 263 -23.97 -7.41 2.58
C TYR A 263 -23.35 -7.39 1.19
N SER A 264 -22.01 -7.35 1.08
CA SER A 264 -21.31 -7.36 -0.22
C SER A 264 -21.55 -8.64 -1.04
N VAL A 265 -21.97 -9.71 -0.38
CA VAL A 265 -22.36 -10.98 -1.00
C VAL A 265 -23.85 -11.30 -0.80
N GLY A 266 -24.64 -10.32 -0.35
CA GLY A 266 -26.09 -10.49 -0.10
C GLY A 266 -26.41 -11.21 1.21
N GLU A 267 -25.47 -11.34 2.13
CA GLU A 267 -25.65 -12.02 3.42
C GLU A 267 -25.92 -11.02 4.55
N THR A 268 -26.61 -11.53 5.59
CA THR A 268 -26.74 -10.82 6.87
C THR A 268 -25.67 -11.29 7.84
N GLY A 269 -25.11 -10.39 8.63
CA GLY A 269 -24.08 -10.74 9.60
C GLY A 269 -23.77 -9.60 10.57
N ARG A 270 -23.00 -9.90 11.61
CA ARG A 270 -22.51 -8.88 12.54
C ARG A 270 -21.38 -8.09 11.90
N ALA A 271 -21.39 -6.77 12.04
CA ALA A 271 -20.22 -5.94 11.81
C ALA A 271 -19.20 -6.23 12.93
N ALA A 272 -18.26 -7.10 12.67
CA ALA A 272 -17.15 -7.43 13.56
C ALA A 272 -15.87 -6.72 13.08
N GLY A 273 -14.79 -6.78 13.89
CA GLY A 273 -13.47 -6.38 13.42
C GLY A 273 -12.99 -7.26 12.25
N PRO A 274 -11.90 -6.85 11.54
CA PRO A 274 -11.44 -7.55 10.35
C PRO A 274 -11.06 -8.99 10.65
N GLY A 275 -11.63 -9.92 9.87
CA GLY A 275 -11.31 -11.33 9.91
C GLY A 275 -10.02 -11.65 9.17
N ARG A 276 -9.62 -12.92 9.16
CA ARG A 276 -8.39 -13.37 8.46
C ARG A 276 -8.41 -13.07 6.96
N ARG A 277 -9.60 -13.18 6.34
CA ARG A 277 -9.79 -12.90 4.91
C ARG A 277 -9.51 -11.43 4.60
N GLU A 278 -10.07 -10.52 5.39
CA GLU A 278 -9.85 -9.08 5.20
C GLU A 278 -8.38 -8.70 5.39
N ILE A 279 -7.71 -9.26 6.39
CA ILE A 279 -6.28 -9.04 6.64
C ILE A 279 -5.45 -9.55 5.47
N GLY A 280 -5.71 -10.76 4.97
CA GLY A 280 -4.99 -11.37 3.86
C GLY A 280 -5.17 -10.60 2.55
N HIS A 281 -6.43 -10.28 2.19
CA HIS A 281 -6.74 -9.50 0.98
C HIS A 281 -6.19 -8.07 1.04
N GLY A 282 -6.28 -7.43 2.21
CA GLY A 282 -5.68 -6.11 2.43
C GLY A 282 -4.16 -6.15 2.27
N LYS A 283 -3.50 -7.19 2.78
CA LYS A 283 -2.04 -7.35 2.65
C LYS A 283 -1.60 -7.61 1.20
N LEU A 284 -2.38 -8.38 0.44
CA LEU A 284 -2.14 -8.59 -0.98
C LEU A 284 -2.21 -7.28 -1.77
N ALA A 285 -3.27 -6.48 -1.56
CA ALA A 285 -3.41 -5.18 -2.20
C ALA A 285 -2.29 -4.20 -1.77
N TRP A 286 -1.92 -4.21 -0.49
CA TRP A 286 -0.80 -3.42 0.04
C TRP A 286 0.53 -3.75 -0.66
N ARG A 287 0.85 -5.05 -0.84
CA ARG A 287 2.05 -5.50 -1.57
C ARG A 287 2.02 -5.05 -3.02
N ALA A 288 0.88 -5.22 -3.69
CA ALA A 288 0.72 -4.87 -5.10
C ALA A 288 1.02 -3.40 -5.39
N LEU A 289 0.66 -2.49 -4.47
CA LEU A 289 0.79 -1.05 -4.66
C LEU A 289 2.13 -0.49 -4.17
N ARG A 290 2.80 -1.18 -3.26
CA ARG A 290 4.02 -0.69 -2.62
C ARG A 290 5.16 -0.41 -3.60
N ALA A 291 5.25 -1.20 -4.67
CA ALA A 291 6.30 -1.08 -5.68
C ALA A 291 6.27 0.25 -6.45
N VAL A 292 5.11 0.90 -6.53
CA VAL A 292 4.91 2.13 -7.32
C VAL A 292 4.82 3.39 -6.46
N LEU A 293 4.94 3.27 -5.14
CA LEU A 293 4.89 4.43 -4.24
C LEU A 293 6.09 5.36 -4.45
N PRO A 294 5.90 6.67 -4.33
CA PRO A 294 6.99 7.63 -4.35
C PRO A 294 7.92 7.43 -3.16
N LYS A 295 9.18 7.86 -3.30
CA LYS A 295 10.12 7.89 -2.19
C LYS A 295 9.66 8.87 -1.11
N SER A 296 9.90 8.54 0.16
CA SER A 296 9.54 9.41 1.29
C SER A 296 10.26 10.77 1.28
N SER A 297 11.39 10.89 0.58
CA SER A 297 12.08 12.17 0.36
C SER A 297 11.27 13.10 -0.53
N ASP A 298 10.60 12.55 -1.54
CA ASP A 298 9.93 13.30 -2.59
C ASP A 298 8.45 13.53 -2.25
N PHE A 299 7.87 12.61 -1.46
CA PHE A 299 6.48 12.65 -1.02
C PHE A 299 6.40 12.31 0.49
N PRO A 300 6.52 13.29 1.38
CA PRO A 300 6.71 13.06 2.83
C PRO A 300 5.42 12.77 3.61
N TYR A 301 4.39 12.26 2.95
CA TYR A 301 3.09 11.95 3.53
C TYR A 301 3.01 10.52 4.04
N THR A 302 2.21 10.32 5.07
CA THR A 302 1.63 9.03 5.42
C THR A 302 0.40 8.80 4.56
N ILE A 303 0.35 7.69 3.85
CA ILE A 303 -0.75 7.34 2.95
C ILE A 303 -1.59 6.25 3.61
N ARG A 304 -2.87 6.54 3.86
CA ARG A 304 -3.83 5.55 4.35
C ARG A 304 -4.91 5.33 3.32
N ILE A 305 -5.11 4.06 2.93
CA ILE A 305 -6.16 3.62 2.03
C ILE A 305 -7.19 2.83 2.82
N VAL A 306 -8.46 3.09 2.55
CA VAL A 306 -9.59 2.29 3.03
C VAL A 306 -10.41 1.86 1.82
N SER A 307 -10.57 0.56 1.65
CA SER A 307 -11.39 -0.05 0.60
C SER A 307 -12.61 -0.70 1.22
N GLU A 308 -13.79 -0.21 0.86
CA GLU A 308 -15.09 -0.74 1.23
C GLU A 308 -15.67 -1.53 0.05
N ILE A 309 -15.83 -2.82 0.21
CA ILE A 309 -16.44 -3.66 -0.82
C ILE A 309 -17.96 -3.57 -0.68
N THR A 310 -18.61 -3.01 -1.70
CA THR A 310 -20.07 -2.82 -1.71
C THR A 310 -20.79 -3.97 -2.37
N GLU A 311 -20.15 -4.64 -3.34
CA GLU A 311 -20.67 -5.82 -4.02
C GLU A 311 -19.51 -6.74 -4.44
N SER A 312 -19.70 -8.07 -4.41
CA SER A 312 -18.69 -9.04 -4.78
C SER A 312 -19.23 -10.25 -5.51
N ASN A 313 -18.73 -10.46 -6.74
CA ASN A 313 -18.84 -11.68 -7.52
C ASN A 313 -17.50 -12.02 -8.17
N GLY A 314 -16.52 -12.40 -7.35
CA GLY A 314 -15.15 -12.76 -7.76
C GLY A 314 -14.14 -11.60 -7.65
N SER A 315 -13.07 -11.89 -6.96
CA SER A 315 -11.87 -11.09 -6.75
C SER A 315 -12.06 -9.60 -6.38
N SER A 316 -12.70 -9.35 -5.26
CA SER A 316 -12.80 -8.02 -4.66
C SER A 316 -11.44 -7.43 -4.22
N SER A 317 -10.44 -8.28 -3.92
CA SER A 317 -9.07 -7.83 -3.64
C SER A 317 -8.42 -7.17 -4.86
N MET A 318 -8.67 -7.67 -6.07
CA MET A 318 -8.15 -7.07 -7.30
C MET A 318 -8.92 -5.79 -7.67
N ALA A 319 -10.22 -5.70 -7.35
CA ALA A 319 -10.97 -4.45 -7.43
C ALA A 319 -10.39 -3.40 -6.46
N THR A 320 -9.98 -3.82 -5.25
CA THR A 320 -9.28 -2.95 -4.30
C THR A 320 -7.94 -2.44 -4.86
N VAL A 321 -7.14 -3.27 -5.50
CA VAL A 321 -5.88 -2.85 -6.14
C VAL A 321 -6.13 -1.76 -7.17
N CYS A 322 -7.08 -1.98 -8.08
CA CYS A 322 -7.43 -1.01 -9.12
C CYS A 322 -7.98 0.31 -8.52
N GLY A 323 -8.97 0.20 -7.61
CA GLY A 323 -9.55 1.36 -6.94
C GLY A 323 -8.54 2.13 -6.11
N ALA A 324 -7.63 1.45 -5.40
CA ALA A 324 -6.59 2.10 -4.61
C ALA A 324 -5.58 2.85 -5.49
N SER A 325 -5.20 2.28 -6.63
CA SER A 325 -4.38 2.98 -7.61
C SER A 325 -5.06 4.28 -8.09
N LEU A 326 -6.34 4.22 -8.49
CA LEU A 326 -7.12 5.38 -8.91
C LEU A 326 -7.28 6.42 -7.79
N SER A 327 -7.62 5.98 -6.56
CA SER A 327 -7.85 6.91 -5.44
C SER A 327 -6.58 7.61 -4.96
N MET A 328 -5.41 6.94 -5.07
CA MET A 328 -4.11 7.57 -4.80
C MET A 328 -3.77 8.62 -5.86
N MET A 329 -3.99 8.30 -7.14
CA MET A 329 -3.80 9.26 -8.23
C MET A 329 -4.73 10.47 -8.08
N ASP A 330 -5.99 10.25 -7.72
CA ASP A 330 -6.97 11.33 -7.43
C ASP A 330 -6.54 12.20 -6.23
N ALA A 331 -5.86 11.61 -5.23
CA ALA A 331 -5.30 12.33 -4.09
C ALA A 331 -4.04 13.14 -4.42
N GLY A 332 -3.52 13.06 -5.64
CA GLY A 332 -2.30 13.72 -6.05
C GLY A 332 -1.02 12.97 -5.65
N VAL A 333 -1.12 11.68 -5.31
CA VAL A 333 0.08 10.86 -5.03
C VAL A 333 0.80 10.58 -6.35
N PRO A 334 2.08 10.98 -6.50
CA PRO A 334 2.84 10.78 -7.73
C PRO A 334 3.33 9.32 -7.81
N LEU A 335 2.41 8.40 -8.12
CA LEU A 335 2.75 7.00 -8.35
C LEU A 335 3.69 6.88 -9.55
N LYS A 336 4.63 5.93 -9.49
CA LYS A 336 5.51 5.62 -10.63
C LYS A 336 4.70 5.20 -11.86
N SER A 337 3.65 4.40 -11.65
CA SER A 337 2.72 3.92 -12.67
C SER A 337 1.42 3.48 -12.01
N ALA A 338 0.33 3.44 -12.77
CA ALA A 338 -0.91 2.83 -12.30
C ALA A 338 -0.73 1.30 -12.17
N VAL A 339 -1.45 0.72 -11.18
CA VAL A 339 -1.45 -0.73 -10.94
C VAL A 339 -2.85 -1.27 -11.15
N ALA A 340 -2.97 -2.33 -11.93
CA ALA A 340 -4.20 -3.10 -12.06
C ALA A 340 -4.00 -4.54 -11.56
N GLY A 341 -5.09 -5.18 -11.19
CA GLY A 341 -5.11 -6.57 -10.74
C GLY A 341 -6.19 -7.38 -11.43
N VAL A 342 -5.88 -8.64 -11.72
CA VAL A 342 -6.79 -9.61 -12.34
C VAL A 342 -6.71 -10.95 -11.61
N ALA A 343 -7.85 -11.64 -11.47
CA ALA A 343 -7.90 -13.00 -10.95
C ALA A 343 -8.11 -13.98 -12.09
N MET A 344 -7.23 -14.96 -12.13
CA MET A 344 -7.24 -16.06 -13.10
C MET A 344 -7.75 -17.32 -12.42
N GLY A 345 -8.45 -18.15 -13.16
CA GLY A 345 -8.87 -19.47 -12.73
C GLY A 345 -8.39 -20.57 -13.67
N LEU A 346 -8.53 -21.78 -13.20
CA LEU A 346 -8.19 -22.99 -13.95
C LEU A 346 -9.29 -24.03 -13.79
N ILE A 347 -9.63 -24.66 -14.89
CA ILE A 347 -10.37 -25.93 -14.90
C ILE A 347 -9.44 -26.98 -15.50
N LEU A 348 -9.16 -28.04 -14.76
CA LEU A 348 -8.24 -29.12 -15.16
C LEU A 348 -8.93 -30.47 -14.99
N GLU A 349 -9.06 -31.23 -16.07
CA GLU A 349 -9.60 -32.61 -16.08
C GLU A 349 -8.60 -33.52 -16.80
N GLY A 350 -7.82 -34.25 -16.04
CA GLY A 350 -6.75 -35.07 -16.58
C GLY A 350 -5.71 -34.27 -17.34
N LYS A 351 -5.72 -34.32 -18.68
CA LYS A 351 -4.80 -33.53 -19.53
C LYS A 351 -5.48 -32.31 -20.19
N GLU A 352 -6.81 -32.25 -20.14
CA GLU A 352 -7.55 -31.11 -20.69
C GLU A 352 -7.62 -29.98 -19.67
N TYR A 353 -7.35 -28.74 -20.08
CA TYR A 353 -7.44 -27.60 -19.20
C TYR A 353 -7.91 -26.33 -19.91
N ALA A 354 -8.52 -25.45 -19.13
CA ALA A 354 -8.91 -24.13 -19.57
C ALA A 354 -8.49 -23.09 -18.51
N VAL A 355 -7.77 -22.06 -18.95
CA VAL A 355 -7.42 -20.90 -18.12
C VAL A 355 -8.49 -19.83 -18.32
N LEU A 356 -9.02 -19.28 -17.22
CA LEU A 356 -10.08 -18.30 -17.19
C LEU A 356 -9.52 -16.95 -16.73
N THR A 357 -9.78 -15.89 -17.48
CA THR A 357 -9.42 -14.52 -17.09
C THR A 357 -10.59 -13.85 -16.37
N ASP A 358 -10.34 -13.19 -15.25
CA ASP A 358 -11.33 -12.48 -14.44
C ASP A 358 -12.50 -13.40 -14.03
N ILE A 359 -12.20 -14.31 -13.10
CA ILE A 359 -13.15 -15.32 -12.63
C ILE A 359 -14.28 -14.74 -11.78
N LEU A 360 -15.45 -15.37 -11.92
CA LEU A 360 -16.60 -15.16 -11.03
C LEU A 360 -16.41 -15.92 -9.70
N GLY A 361 -17.21 -15.57 -8.69
CA GLY A 361 -17.21 -16.29 -7.42
C GLY A 361 -17.54 -17.79 -7.58
N ASP A 362 -18.52 -18.13 -8.42
CA ASP A 362 -18.88 -19.51 -8.70
C ASP A 362 -17.72 -20.25 -9.42
N GLU A 363 -17.02 -19.58 -10.33
CA GLU A 363 -15.86 -20.15 -11.05
C GLU A 363 -14.64 -20.33 -10.14
N ASP A 364 -14.45 -19.47 -9.13
CA ASP A 364 -13.47 -19.67 -8.08
C ASP A 364 -13.81 -20.91 -7.23
N HIS A 365 -15.07 -21.03 -6.77
CA HIS A 365 -15.48 -22.15 -5.93
C HIS A 365 -15.43 -23.50 -6.64
N LEU A 366 -15.78 -23.55 -7.93
CA LEU A 366 -15.88 -24.77 -8.73
C LEU A 366 -14.60 -25.07 -9.53
N GLY A 367 -13.65 -24.15 -9.54
CA GLY A 367 -12.36 -24.26 -10.23
C GLY A 367 -11.25 -24.85 -9.39
N ASP A 368 -10.11 -25.08 -10.02
CA ASP A 368 -8.93 -25.77 -9.47
C ASP A 368 -7.82 -24.80 -9.02
N MET A 369 -7.91 -23.52 -9.39
CA MET A 369 -6.90 -22.51 -9.08
C MET A 369 -7.56 -21.14 -8.90
N ASP A 370 -7.13 -20.42 -7.88
CA ASP A 370 -7.32 -18.98 -7.70
C ASP A 370 -5.94 -18.30 -7.82
N PHE A 371 -5.72 -17.59 -8.93
CA PHE A 371 -4.44 -16.99 -9.25
C PHE A 371 -4.59 -15.49 -9.49
N LYS A 372 -4.15 -14.69 -8.54
CA LYS A 372 -4.23 -13.23 -8.55
C LYS A 372 -2.92 -12.64 -9.00
N VAL A 373 -2.96 -11.82 -10.04
CA VAL A 373 -1.80 -11.14 -10.62
C VAL A 373 -2.08 -9.64 -10.63
N ALA A 374 -1.22 -8.88 -9.97
CA ALA A 374 -1.25 -7.42 -9.99
C ALA A 374 0.06 -6.86 -10.55
N GLY A 375 -0.02 -5.73 -11.24
CA GLY A 375 1.16 -5.06 -11.82
C GLY A 375 0.82 -3.82 -12.63
N THR A 376 1.88 -3.21 -13.14
CA THR A 376 1.87 -2.05 -14.04
C THR A 376 1.87 -2.51 -15.51
N SER A 377 2.02 -1.58 -16.45
CA SER A 377 2.30 -1.91 -17.86
C SER A 377 3.66 -2.61 -18.04
N GLU A 378 4.62 -2.32 -17.16
CA GLU A 378 6.00 -2.79 -17.28
C GLU A 378 6.23 -4.18 -16.69
N GLY A 379 5.48 -4.55 -15.63
CA GLY A 379 5.70 -5.83 -14.98
C GLY A 379 4.79 -6.09 -13.78
N ILE A 380 5.03 -7.23 -13.14
CA ILE A 380 4.26 -7.74 -12.01
C ILE A 380 4.75 -7.09 -10.70
N THR A 381 3.81 -6.66 -9.86
CA THR A 381 4.10 -6.10 -8.52
C THR A 381 3.67 -7.03 -7.40
N SER A 382 2.72 -7.93 -7.64
CA SER A 382 2.33 -8.97 -6.68
C SER A 382 1.66 -10.14 -7.40
N LEU A 383 1.89 -11.32 -6.85
CA LEU A 383 1.35 -12.57 -7.34
C LEU A 383 0.93 -13.41 -6.14
N GLN A 384 -0.30 -13.91 -6.17
CA GLN A 384 -0.80 -14.88 -5.21
C GLN A 384 -1.49 -16.02 -5.95
N MET A 385 -1.16 -17.26 -5.60
CA MET A 385 -1.74 -18.45 -6.20
C MET A 385 -2.09 -19.46 -5.11
N ASP A 386 -3.31 -19.91 -5.15
CA ASP A 386 -3.82 -21.01 -4.34
C ASP A 386 -4.39 -22.09 -5.28
N ILE A 387 -3.95 -23.33 -5.12
CA ILE A 387 -4.33 -24.46 -5.96
C ILE A 387 -5.10 -25.46 -5.13
N LYS A 388 -6.22 -25.96 -5.70
CA LYS A 388 -7.13 -26.92 -5.07
C LYS A 388 -6.96 -28.36 -5.58
N VAL A 389 -6.02 -28.57 -6.50
CA VAL A 389 -5.65 -29.89 -7.07
C VAL A 389 -4.22 -30.22 -6.69
N ALA A 390 -3.76 -31.42 -7.05
CA ALA A 390 -2.40 -31.89 -6.70
C ALA A 390 -1.26 -31.00 -7.22
N GLY A 391 -1.58 -30.05 -8.10
CA GLY A 391 -0.69 -29.02 -8.60
C GLY A 391 -0.87 -28.73 -10.09
N ILE A 392 -0.14 -27.73 -10.58
CA ILE A 392 -0.17 -27.33 -12.00
C ILE A 392 1.23 -27.43 -12.61
N THR A 393 1.25 -27.68 -13.92
CA THR A 393 2.51 -27.72 -14.66
C THR A 393 3.02 -26.31 -14.97
N PRO A 394 4.35 -26.14 -15.21
CA PRO A 394 4.92 -24.88 -15.63
C PRO A 394 4.26 -24.27 -16.89
N GLU A 395 3.82 -25.12 -17.84
CA GLU A 395 3.18 -24.67 -19.07
C GLU A 395 1.80 -24.06 -18.81
N ILE A 396 1.04 -24.61 -17.87
CA ILE A 396 -0.25 -24.04 -17.43
C ILE A 396 -0.02 -22.68 -16.77
N MET A 397 0.99 -22.58 -15.91
CA MET A 397 1.36 -21.32 -15.24
C MET A 397 1.80 -20.25 -16.24
N GLU A 398 2.64 -20.62 -17.23
CA GLU A 398 3.07 -19.70 -18.29
C GLU A 398 1.87 -19.13 -19.04
N LYS A 399 0.95 -20.01 -19.47
CA LYS A 399 -0.28 -19.59 -20.16
C LYS A 399 -1.18 -18.71 -19.28
N ALA A 400 -1.28 -19.02 -17.99
CA ALA A 400 -2.04 -18.20 -17.04
C ALA A 400 -1.43 -16.80 -16.88
N LEU A 401 -0.11 -16.69 -16.79
CA LEU A 401 0.61 -15.42 -16.73
C LEU A 401 0.46 -14.60 -18.02
N GLU A 402 0.55 -15.23 -19.20
CA GLU A 402 0.32 -14.55 -20.48
C GLU A 402 -1.10 -13.98 -20.60
N GLN A 403 -2.12 -14.76 -20.20
CA GLN A 403 -3.50 -14.28 -20.19
C GLN A 403 -3.72 -13.18 -19.13
N ALA A 404 -3.10 -13.32 -17.96
CA ALA A 404 -3.13 -12.30 -16.90
C ALA A 404 -2.51 -10.99 -17.37
N ASN A 405 -1.40 -11.03 -18.12
CA ASN A 405 -0.79 -9.85 -18.72
C ASN A 405 -1.78 -9.12 -19.62
N LYS A 406 -2.42 -9.82 -20.56
CA LYS A 406 -3.43 -9.24 -21.47
C LYS A 406 -4.61 -8.64 -20.72
N GLY A 407 -5.10 -9.35 -19.70
CA GLY A 407 -6.19 -8.89 -18.83
C GLY A 407 -5.78 -7.62 -18.05
N ARG A 408 -4.58 -7.60 -17.48
CA ARG A 408 -4.02 -6.47 -16.73
C ARG A 408 -3.88 -5.22 -17.60
N ILE A 409 -3.31 -5.35 -18.79
CA ILE A 409 -3.17 -4.23 -19.74
C ILE A 409 -4.54 -3.67 -20.13
N HIS A 410 -5.52 -4.52 -20.45
CA HIS A 410 -6.88 -4.08 -20.74
C HIS A 410 -7.52 -3.31 -19.56
N ILE A 411 -7.33 -3.79 -18.32
CA ILE A 411 -7.84 -3.11 -17.13
C ILE A 411 -7.17 -1.74 -16.95
N LEU A 412 -5.84 -1.63 -17.15
CA LEU A 412 -5.10 -0.37 -17.10
C LEU A 412 -5.62 0.62 -18.15
N GLU A 413 -5.92 0.16 -19.36
CA GLU A 413 -6.50 0.99 -20.43
C GLU A 413 -7.88 1.54 -20.01
N GLU A 414 -8.75 0.72 -19.41
CA GLU A 414 -10.06 1.17 -18.91
C GLU A 414 -9.90 2.18 -17.76
N MET A 415 -8.99 1.92 -16.81
CA MET A 415 -8.71 2.82 -15.69
C MET A 415 -8.18 4.18 -16.17
N SER A 416 -7.34 4.21 -17.21
CA SER A 416 -6.75 5.42 -17.76
C SER A 416 -7.76 6.40 -18.36
N LYS A 417 -8.96 5.93 -18.70
CA LYS A 417 -10.05 6.79 -19.20
C LYS A 417 -10.59 7.74 -18.12
N SER A 418 -10.49 7.36 -16.84
CA SER A 418 -10.92 8.21 -15.72
C SER A 418 -9.80 9.10 -15.20
N ILE A 419 -8.59 8.57 -15.08
CA ILE A 419 -7.41 9.31 -14.65
C ILE A 419 -6.15 8.62 -15.18
N SER A 420 -5.28 9.39 -15.85
CA SER A 420 -4.02 8.90 -16.44
C SER A 420 -2.78 9.41 -15.72
N GLU A 421 -2.89 10.50 -14.98
CA GLU A 421 -1.80 11.13 -14.23
C GLU A 421 -2.28 11.53 -12.84
N ALA A 422 -1.35 11.79 -11.92
CA ALA A 422 -1.69 12.25 -10.59
C ALA A 422 -2.47 13.57 -10.65
N GLY A 423 -3.62 13.62 -9.95
CA GLY A 423 -4.46 14.79 -9.85
C GLY A 423 -3.87 15.89 -8.98
N GLU A 424 -4.58 17.01 -8.88
CA GLU A 424 -4.23 18.06 -7.93
C GLU A 424 -4.62 17.66 -6.50
N PHE A 425 -3.83 18.12 -5.53
CA PHE A 425 -4.15 17.92 -4.12
C PHE A 425 -5.53 18.46 -3.77
N SER A 426 -6.29 17.67 -3.03
CA SER A 426 -7.54 18.13 -2.44
C SER A 426 -7.27 19.32 -1.50
N LYS A 427 -8.19 20.29 -1.51
CA LYS A 427 -8.15 21.42 -0.55
C LYS A 427 -8.23 20.97 0.92
N TYR A 428 -8.63 19.74 1.17
CA TYR A 428 -8.72 19.15 2.51
C TYR A 428 -7.44 18.42 2.91
N ALA A 429 -6.56 18.10 1.96
CA ALA A 429 -5.29 17.45 2.24
C ALA A 429 -4.32 18.42 2.94
N PRO A 430 -3.56 17.97 3.95
CA PRO A 430 -2.53 18.81 4.54
C PRO A 430 -1.44 19.11 3.51
N LYS A 431 -0.98 20.37 3.45
CA LYS A 431 0.23 20.74 2.74
C LYS A 431 1.41 20.53 3.67
N ILE A 432 2.48 19.96 3.16
CA ILE A 432 3.72 19.75 3.92
C ILE A 432 4.85 20.51 3.21
N GLU A 433 5.50 21.41 3.94
CA GLU A 433 6.75 22.03 3.51
C GLU A 433 7.91 21.49 4.33
N SER A 434 9.04 21.25 3.67
CA SER A 434 10.25 20.74 4.31
C SER A 434 11.35 21.79 4.28
N LEU A 435 11.97 22.02 5.44
CA LEU A 435 13.12 22.91 5.61
C LEU A 435 14.27 22.13 6.22
N LYS A 436 15.45 22.16 5.60
CA LYS A 436 16.64 21.55 6.18
C LYS A 436 17.46 22.60 6.93
N ILE A 437 17.77 22.32 8.18
CA ILE A 437 18.63 23.14 9.04
C ILE A 437 19.91 22.39 9.40
N ALA A 438 20.90 23.11 9.89
CA ALA A 438 22.11 22.50 10.43
C ALA A 438 21.79 21.74 11.74
N THR A 439 22.42 20.59 11.96
CA THR A 439 22.12 19.67 13.08
C THR A 439 22.41 20.30 14.46
N ASP A 440 23.35 21.23 14.55
CA ASP A 440 23.65 22.00 15.77
C ASP A 440 22.50 22.95 16.16
N LYS A 441 21.67 23.35 15.18
CA LYS A 441 20.49 24.22 15.40
C LYS A 441 19.24 23.47 15.87
N ILE A 442 19.21 22.16 15.80
CA ILE A 442 18.05 21.31 16.21
C ILE A 442 17.66 21.63 17.65
N ARG A 443 18.64 21.75 18.55
CA ARG A 443 18.41 22.05 19.98
C ARG A 443 17.80 23.44 20.21
N GLU A 444 18.12 24.41 19.36
CA GLU A 444 17.55 25.76 19.43
C GLU A 444 16.08 25.77 19.03
N VAL A 445 15.74 25.03 17.98
CA VAL A 445 14.35 24.88 17.48
C VAL A 445 13.48 24.09 18.45
N ILE A 446 14.00 22.98 18.99
CA ILE A 446 13.27 22.18 19.98
C ILE A 446 13.12 22.95 21.31
N GLY A 447 14.18 23.56 21.76
CA GLY A 447 14.25 24.23 23.07
C GLY A 447 14.29 23.24 24.23
N SER A 448 14.58 23.73 25.44
CA SER A 448 14.62 22.92 26.65
C SER A 448 13.28 22.25 26.93
N GLY A 449 13.26 20.91 26.93
CA GLY A 449 12.06 20.12 27.13
C GLY A 449 10.97 20.32 26.05
N GLY A 450 11.35 20.74 24.82
CA GLY A 450 10.43 20.97 23.73
C GLY A 450 9.62 22.28 23.81
N LYS A 451 10.05 23.24 24.62
CA LYS A 451 9.30 24.49 24.87
C LYS A 451 9.16 25.34 23.59
N VAL A 452 10.25 25.47 22.82
CA VAL A 452 10.28 26.37 21.65
C VAL A 452 9.44 25.80 20.52
N ILE A 453 9.56 24.50 20.22
CA ILE A 453 8.76 23.87 19.17
C ILE A 453 7.26 23.91 19.51
N ARG A 454 6.89 23.72 20.79
CA ARG A 454 5.48 23.87 21.21
C ARG A 454 4.97 25.31 21.05
N GLU A 455 5.80 26.32 21.35
CA GLU A 455 5.45 27.72 21.13
C GLU A 455 5.25 28.02 19.63
N ILE A 456 6.12 27.45 18.75
CA ILE A 456 5.98 27.60 17.30
C ILE A 456 4.65 26.99 16.82
N VAL A 457 4.32 25.78 17.28
CA VAL A 457 3.07 25.08 16.94
C VAL A 457 1.85 25.88 17.42
N GLU A 458 1.87 26.37 18.66
CA GLU A 458 0.76 27.13 19.24
C GLU A 458 0.54 28.47 18.52
N VAL A 459 1.61 29.21 18.25
CA VAL A 459 1.53 30.54 17.61
C VAL A 459 1.19 30.45 16.12
N SER A 460 1.71 29.48 15.40
CA SER A 460 1.44 29.30 13.98
C SER A 460 0.14 28.55 13.71
N GLY A 461 -0.24 27.62 14.57
CA GLY A 461 -1.34 26.67 14.34
C GLY A 461 -1.02 25.62 13.28
N ALA A 462 0.27 25.46 12.90
CA ALA A 462 0.76 24.40 12.03
C ALA A 462 1.39 23.29 12.87
N LYS A 463 1.36 22.04 12.39
CA LYS A 463 2.15 20.95 12.96
C LYS A 463 3.61 21.09 12.51
N VAL A 464 4.55 20.89 13.43
CA VAL A 464 6.00 20.97 13.15
C VAL A 464 6.68 19.74 13.72
N ASP A 465 7.37 19.02 12.88
CA ASP A 465 8.16 17.83 13.21
C ASP A 465 9.61 18.03 12.76
N ILE A 466 10.58 17.52 13.52
CA ILE A 466 12.01 17.64 13.23
C ILE A 466 12.71 16.31 13.51
N ASN A 467 13.51 15.85 12.55
CA ASN A 467 14.31 14.64 12.71
C ASN A 467 15.76 14.95 13.13
N ASP A 468 16.51 13.90 13.47
CA ASP A 468 17.92 14.00 13.92
C ASP A 468 18.87 14.49 12.82
N GLU A 469 18.46 14.46 11.56
CA GLU A 469 19.23 14.97 10.41
C GLU A 469 18.99 16.46 10.15
N GLY A 470 18.14 17.12 10.96
CA GLY A 470 17.78 18.52 10.82
C GLY A 470 16.75 18.82 9.73
N VAL A 471 15.98 17.83 9.29
CA VAL A 471 14.85 18.05 8.38
C VAL A 471 13.63 18.39 9.20
N ILE A 472 13.12 19.61 9.04
CA ILE A 472 11.88 20.09 9.65
C ILE A 472 10.77 19.93 8.63
N LYS A 473 9.66 19.30 9.05
CA LYS A 473 8.42 19.19 8.27
C LYS A 473 7.35 20.05 8.92
N ILE A 474 6.74 20.92 8.14
CA ILE A 474 5.68 21.83 8.60
C ILE A 474 4.42 21.47 7.84
N ALA A 475 3.37 21.08 8.54
CA ALA A 475 2.13 20.59 7.93
C ALA A 475 0.92 21.42 8.38
N SER A 476 0.10 21.85 7.42
CA SER A 476 -1.20 22.48 7.66
C SER A 476 -2.06 22.42 6.38
N ASN A 477 -3.37 22.49 6.53
CA ASN A 477 -4.31 22.74 5.42
C ASN A 477 -4.37 24.24 5.01
N ASP A 478 -3.67 25.11 5.74
CA ASP A 478 -3.65 26.56 5.56
C ASP A 478 -2.22 27.03 5.30
N SER A 479 -1.97 27.60 4.12
CA SER A 479 -0.64 28.09 3.72
C SER A 479 -0.12 29.22 4.60
N ASP A 480 -1.01 30.07 5.15
CA ASP A 480 -0.59 31.18 6.01
C ASP A 480 -0.02 30.67 7.33
N LYS A 481 -0.56 29.57 7.86
CA LYS A 481 -0.03 28.89 9.03
C LYS A 481 1.36 28.31 8.79
N ILE A 482 1.56 27.71 7.62
CA ILE A 482 2.89 27.19 7.22
C ILE A 482 3.90 28.32 7.12
N ASN A 483 3.56 29.41 6.42
CA ASN A 483 4.43 30.57 6.27
C ASN A 483 4.82 31.15 7.63
N LYS A 484 3.86 31.29 8.54
CA LYS A 484 4.10 31.78 9.88
C LYS A 484 5.04 30.88 10.68
N ALA A 485 4.90 29.56 10.57
CA ALA A 485 5.82 28.61 11.20
C ALA A 485 7.23 28.71 10.60
N LEU A 486 7.34 28.81 9.27
CA LEU A 486 8.60 29.01 8.56
C LEU A 486 9.31 30.30 9.02
N GLU A 487 8.60 31.42 9.14
CA GLU A 487 9.15 32.66 9.63
C GLU A 487 9.68 32.53 11.05
N LEU A 488 8.92 31.88 11.94
CA LEU A 488 9.36 31.67 13.34
C LEU A 488 10.60 30.78 13.38
N ILE A 489 10.65 29.69 12.62
CA ILE A 489 11.81 28.79 12.56
C ILE A 489 13.03 29.54 12.00
N LYS A 490 12.88 30.23 10.87
CA LYS A 490 13.96 31.04 10.26
C LYS A 490 14.50 32.08 11.22
N SER A 491 13.65 32.74 12.00
CA SER A 491 14.11 33.72 13.00
C SER A 491 15.00 33.12 14.09
N ILE A 492 14.93 31.78 14.29
CA ILE A 492 15.76 31.07 15.29
C ILE A 492 17.06 30.57 14.65
N VAL A 493 16.96 29.98 13.42
CA VAL A 493 18.08 29.26 12.81
C VAL A 493 18.96 30.13 11.91
N ASP A 494 18.38 31.17 11.30
CA ASP A 494 19.13 32.03 10.41
C ASP A 494 20.19 32.83 11.19
N GLU A 495 21.33 32.99 10.56
CA GLU A 495 22.39 33.84 11.09
C GLU A 495 22.44 35.16 10.33
N PRO A 496 22.62 36.28 11.04
CA PRO A 496 22.70 37.56 10.36
C PRO A 496 23.98 37.65 9.54
N GLU A 497 23.84 38.10 8.32
CA GLU A 497 24.93 38.19 7.36
C GLU A 497 25.66 39.55 7.49
N VAL A 498 26.99 39.49 7.54
CA VAL A 498 27.84 40.71 7.54
C VAL A 498 27.66 41.46 6.22
N GLY A 499 27.42 42.75 6.31
CA GLY A 499 27.18 43.62 5.17
C GLY A 499 25.70 43.86 4.84
N LYS A 500 24.77 43.05 5.36
CA LYS A 500 23.33 43.29 5.19
C LYS A 500 22.77 44.36 6.11
N ILE A 501 21.71 45.03 5.64
CA ILE A 501 20.95 46.05 6.38
C ILE A 501 19.71 45.40 6.96
N TYR A 502 19.45 45.68 8.24
CA TYR A 502 18.34 45.14 9.02
C TYR A 502 17.50 46.26 9.62
N ASN A 503 16.21 46.04 9.75
CA ASN A 503 15.36 46.89 10.58
C ASN A 503 15.50 46.44 12.04
N GLY A 504 15.84 47.34 12.93
CA GLY A 504 16.03 47.06 14.33
C GLY A 504 15.27 48.02 15.23
N LYS A 505 15.12 47.62 16.50
CA LYS A 505 14.53 48.45 17.56
C LYS A 505 15.52 48.67 18.65
N ILE A 506 15.70 49.92 19.07
CA ILE A 506 16.60 50.27 20.18
C ILE A 506 16.04 49.72 21.49
N VAL A 507 16.80 48.81 22.12
CA VAL A 507 16.42 48.17 23.37
C VAL A 507 16.95 48.95 24.57
N LYS A 508 18.19 49.44 24.47
CA LYS A 508 18.86 50.16 25.60
C LYS A 508 19.87 51.15 25.08
N LEU A 509 19.92 52.31 25.71
CA LEU A 509 20.90 53.35 25.44
C LEU A 509 21.96 53.43 26.58
N MET A 510 23.23 53.39 26.19
CA MET A 510 24.39 53.47 27.07
C MET A 510 25.26 54.66 26.62
N GLU A 511 26.18 55.15 27.47
CA GLU A 511 27.08 56.25 27.12
C GLU A 511 27.95 55.98 25.89
N PHE A 512 28.33 54.73 25.68
CA PHE A 512 29.20 54.30 24.56
C PHE A 512 28.44 53.86 23.30
N GLY A 513 27.10 53.83 23.32
CA GLY A 513 26.32 53.40 22.15
C GLY A 513 24.92 52.96 22.45
N ALA A 514 24.27 52.38 21.46
CA ALA A 514 22.91 51.82 21.52
C ALA A 514 22.89 50.31 21.29
N PHE A 515 22.19 49.58 22.13
CA PHE A 515 21.84 48.17 21.84
C PHE A 515 20.59 48.15 21.01
N VAL A 516 20.68 47.48 19.88
CA VAL A 516 19.61 47.38 18.91
C VAL A 516 19.27 45.89 18.71
N ASN A 517 18.02 45.55 18.98
CA ASN A 517 17.47 44.26 18.56
C ASN A 517 17.18 44.35 17.06
N PHE A 518 17.93 43.59 16.25
CA PHE A 518 17.93 43.74 14.79
C PHE A 518 17.61 42.49 14.05
N PHE A 519 17.66 41.30 14.72
CA PHE A 519 17.43 40.03 14.08
C PHE A 519 16.87 38.99 15.07
N GLY A 520 15.57 38.73 15.02
CA GLY A 520 14.90 37.83 15.97
C GLY A 520 15.16 38.25 17.43
N LYS A 521 15.79 37.37 18.22
CA LYS A 521 16.17 37.64 19.62
C LYS A 521 17.62 38.17 19.77
N LYS A 522 18.31 38.46 18.66
CA LYS A 522 19.72 38.88 18.68
C LYS A 522 19.84 40.40 18.77
N ASP A 523 20.60 40.85 19.74
CA ASP A 523 20.94 42.26 19.97
C ASP A 523 22.35 42.54 19.44
N GLY A 524 22.54 43.70 18.84
CA GLY A 524 23.85 44.18 18.41
C GLY A 524 24.14 45.57 18.95
N LEU A 525 25.42 45.91 19.07
CA LEU A 525 25.88 47.22 19.54
C LEU A 525 26.12 48.14 18.36
N VAL A 526 25.42 49.28 18.32
CA VAL A 526 25.78 50.44 17.53
C VAL A 526 26.63 51.35 18.43
N HIS A 527 27.95 51.31 18.24
CA HIS A 527 28.87 52.20 18.99
C HIS A 527 28.57 53.66 18.66
N VAL A 528 28.83 54.60 19.61
CA VAL A 528 28.55 56.05 19.44
C VAL A 528 29.11 56.60 18.13
N SER A 529 30.30 56.17 17.70
CA SER A 529 30.93 56.57 16.42
C SER A 529 30.26 55.99 15.17
N GLN A 530 29.30 55.06 15.32
CA GLN A 530 28.57 54.41 14.24
C GLN A 530 27.09 54.83 14.16
N ILE A 531 26.68 55.82 14.97
CA ILE A 531 25.29 56.32 14.99
C ILE A 531 25.06 57.28 13.82
N SER A 532 25.98 58.26 13.63
CA SER A 532 25.87 59.31 12.61
C SER A 532 27.21 59.57 11.92
N THR A 533 27.17 60.24 10.77
CA THR A 533 28.36 60.79 10.10
C THR A 533 28.96 61.97 10.87
N GLU A 534 28.15 62.73 11.61
CA GLU A 534 28.58 63.80 12.48
C GLU A 534 28.96 63.27 13.86
N ARG A 535 29.80 64.06 14.59
CA ARG A 535 30.26 63.68 15.94
C ARG A 535 29.10 63.78 16.94
N VAL A 536 28.66 62.63 17.47
CA VAL A 536 27.63 62.54 18.51
C VAL A 536 28.29 62.55 19.87
N ALA A 537 27.90 63.47 20.75
CA ALA A 537 28.43 63.56 22.11
C ALA A 537 27.81 62.50 23.02
N HIS A 538 26.49 62.40 22.98
CA HIS A 538 25.75 61.35 23.71
C HIS A 538 24.69 60.67 22.80
N PRO A 539 24.56 59.35 22.85
CA PRO A 539 23.55 58.63 22.03
C PRO A 539 22.09 59.11 22.27
N LYS A 540 21.79 59.57 23.48
CA LYS A 540 20.47 60.11 23.87
C LYS A 540 20.09 61.41 23.17
N ASP A 541 21.04 62.09 22.55
CA ASP A 541 20.78 63.35 21.82
C ASP A 541 20.06 63.09 20.51
N LEU A 542 20.27 61.89 19.89
CA LEU A 542 19.73 61.52 18.59
C LEU A 542 18.78 60.33 18.64
N LEU A 543 18.83 59.48 19.66
CA LEU A 543 18.13 58.22 19.72
C LEU A 543 17.26 58.10 20.98
N LYS A 544 16.15 57.36 20.86
CA LYS A 544 15.25 57.03 21.96
C LYS A 544 15.07 55.51 22.09
N GLU A 545 14.96 55.03 23.33
CA GLU A 545 14.60 53.63 23.56
C GLU A 545 13.23 53.36 22.94
N GLY A 546 13.10 52.21 22.28
CA GLY A 546 11.90 51.82 21.52
C GLY A 546 11.84 52.33 20.09
N GLN A 547 12.76 53.21 19.67
CA GLN A 547 12.80 53.75 18.29
C GLN A 547 13.19 52.66 17.29
N GLN A 548 12.50 52.68 16.15
CA GLN A 548 12.85 51.85 14.99
C GLN A 548 14.00 52.51 14.23
N VAL A 549 15.02 51.73 13.91
CA VAL A 549 16.22 52.16 13.19
C VAL A 549 16.65 51.11 12.16
N LYS A 550 17.33 51.57 11.11
CA LYS A 550 17.94 50.67 10.12
C LYS A 550 19.44 50.57 10.41
N VAL A 551 19.94 49.35 10.55
CA VAL A 551 21.32 49.08 10.93
C VAL A 551 21.97 48.11 9.96
N LYS A 552 23.21 48.36 9.59
CA LYS A 552 24.06 47.44 8.82
C LYS A 552 24.93 46.63 9.75
N LEU A 553 24.96 45.31 9.57
CA LEU A 553 25.88 44.43 10.27
C LEU A 553 27.30 44.63 9.73
N ILE A 554 28.21 45.16 10.50
CA ILE A 554 29.60 45.46 10.09
C ILE A 554 30.60 44.38 10.52
N GLY A 555 30.21 43.45 11.35
CA GLY A 555 31.05 42.33 11.81
C GLY A 555 30.81 41.97 13.26
N PHE A 556 31.73 41.17 13.79
CA PHE A 556 31.73 40.72 15.18
C PHE A 556 33.00 41.24 15.89
N ASP A 557 32.94 41.48 17.18
CA ASP A 557 34.11 41.78 17.98
C ASP A 557 34.89 40.49 18.35
N ASP A 558 36.06 40.66 18.99
CA ASP A 558 36.93 39.54 19.41
C ASP A 558 36.27 38.59 20.42
N ARG A 559 35.11 38.97 20.97
CA ARG A 559 34.31 38.16 21.88
C ARG A 559 33.02 37.63 21.21
N GLY A 560 32.93 37.74 19.88
CA GLY A 560 31.78 37.26 19.09
C GLY A 560 30.53 38.16 19.21
N LYS A 561 30.61 39.38 19.79
CA LYS A 561 29.46 40.28 19.89
C LYS A 561 29.22 41.02 18.57
N VAL A 562 27.96 41.17 18.21
CA VAL A 562 27.51 41.80 16.97
C VAL A 562 27.77 43.30 16.98
N ARG A 563 28.45 43.79 15.94
CA ARG A 563 28.72 45.23 15.72
C ARG A 563 27.86 45.73 14.56
N LEU A 564 27.09 46.79 14.87
CA LEU A 564 26.15 47.39 13.92
C LEU A 564 26.56 48.83 13.60
N SER A 565 26.15 49.30 12.42
CA SER A 565 26.35 50.72 12.00
C SER A 565 25.03 51.28 11.46
N MET A 566 24.68 52.48 11.94
CA MET A 566 23.64 53.34 11.36
C MET A 566 24.21 54.35 10.40
N LYS A 567 25.47 54.70 10.58
CA LYS A 567 26.20 55.71 9.80
C LYS A 567 26.26 55.43 8.31
N THR A 568 26.24 54.16 7.92
CA THR A 568 26.35 53.71 6.53
C THR A 568 24.98 53.40 5.90
N VAL A 569 23.87 53.73 6.58
CA VAL A 569 22.53 53.42 6.11
C VAL A 569 21.64 54.67 6.17
N ASP A 570 21.00 55.00 5.08
CA ASP A 570 19.96 56.05 5.07
C ASP A 570 18.73 55.56 5.87
N GLN A 571 18.43 56.30 6.95
CA GLN A 571 17.34 55.92 7.84
C GLN A 571 15.95 56.07 7.24
N LYS A 572 15.80 56.82 6.12
CA LYS A 572 14.52 56.98 5.41
C LYS A 572 14.33 55.92 4.33
N THR A 573 15.29 55.80 3.42
CA THR A 573 15.18 54.86 2.27
C THR A 573 15.63 53.47 2.65
N GLY A 574 16.64 53.31 3.50
CA GLY A 574 17.25 52.03 3.83
C GLY A 574 18.38 51.63 2.91
N ASP A 575 18.78 52.53 2.01
CA ASP A 575 19.88 52.29 1.09
C ASP A 575 21.22 52.48 1.78
N GLU A 576 22.25 51.84 1.25
CA GLU A 576 23.61 52.01 1.71
C GLU A 576 24.14 53.37 1.29
N ILE A 577 24.62 54.18 2.21
CA ILE A 577 25.30 55.43 1.94
C ILE A 577 26.73 55.10 1.47
N PRO A 578 27.11 55.44 0.23
CA PRO A 578 28.47 55.20 -0.24
C PRO A 578 29.49 55.90 0.65
N ASN A 579 30.51 55.16 1.08
CA ASN A 579 31.59 55.66 1.90
C ASN A 579 32.50 56.56 1.05
N ASN A 580 32.17 57.85 0.86
CA ASN A 580 33.06 58.83 0.28
C ASN A 580 34.19 59.12 1.25
N LYS A 581 35.20 58.23 1.30
CA LYS A 581 36.56 58.59 1.74
C LYS A 581 37.41 58.77 0.48
N ALA A 582 37.55 60.05 0.07
CA ALA A 582 38.77 60.49 -0.60
C ALA A 582 39.91 60.57 0.42
#